data_6fc372ee253f3b5b55fbc5936d2cfdff
#
_entry.id   6fc372ee253f3b5b55fbc5936d2cfdff
#
_cell.length_a   1.000
_cell.length_b   1.000
_cell.length_c   1.000
_cell.angle_alpha   90.00
_cell.angle_beta   90.00
_cell.angle_gamma   90.00
#
_symmetry.space_group_name_H-M   'P 1'
#
loop_
_entity.id
_entity.type
_entity.pdbx_description
1 polymer ?
#
loop_
_entity_poly.entity_id
_entity_poly.type
_entity_poly.pdbx_seq_one_letter_code
_entity_poly.pdbx_strand_id
1 'polypeptide(L)'
;MLNYIWLGLIVIGVTIAIAIDVTDISTDKYRNNQPFEVMVEFKNPPQLSSKDYQECEIFFSKEKFNTFYKINSTNTDTIKQSAKIKFTEDKKKSIIQIVINGNTPQFWKEMSKNQGKLADHLAGTIDLSRIQEGITTLNTSIIIDPIKFVKMNKVTNEGAIKYAKIAVELAIGLIGIMALWLGLMKIAEEAGLVAMFAKALKPVTTKLFPDVPPEHPAMGAMIMNISANMLGLGNAATPLGLKAMEELNKLSKKLGTATNAMRSEERRV
;
A
#
# COMPACT_ATOMS: atom_id res chain seq x y z
N MET A 1 23.49 -1.79 -15.48
CA MET A 1 23.13 -0.35 -15.50
C MET A 1 21.78 -0.08 -14.85
N LEU A 2 20.71 -0.80 -15.20
CA LEU A 2 19.35 -0.58 -14.67
C LEU A 2 19.30 -0.62 -13.14
N ASN A 3 19.97 -1.57 -12.49
CA ASN A 3 20.01 -1.72 -11.04
C ASN A 3 20.55 -0.47 -10.29
N TYR A 4 21.54 0.19 -10.87
CA TYR A 4 22.10 1.43 -10.28
C TYR A 4 21.15 2.61 -10.43
N ILE A 5 20.35 2.66 -11.51
CA ILE A 5 19.32 3.67 -11.70
C ILE A 5 18.22 3.49 -10.63
N TRP A 6 17.74 2.26 -10.43
CA TRP A 6 16.75 1.95 -9.41
C TRP A 6 17.26 2.26 -7.99
N LEU A 7 18.51 1.86 -7.70
CA LEU A 7 19.14 2.18 -6.42
C LEU A 7 19.24 3.69 -6.22
N GLY A 8 19.66 4.44 -7.24
CA GLY A 8 19.71 5.90 -7.18
C GLY A 8 18.36 6.54 -6.90
N LEU A 9 17.30 6.09 -7.57
CA LEU A 9 15.94 6.60 -7.34
C LEU A 9 15.44 6.32 -5.91
N ILE A 10 15.73 5.13 -5.38
CA ILE A 10 15.37 4.77 -3.99
C ILE A 10 16.12 5.69 -3.00
N VAL A 11 17.43 5.86 -3.17
CA VAL A 11 18.24 6.72 -2.30
C VAL A 11 17.73 8.16 -2.34
N ILE A 12 17.45 8.71 -3.53
CA ILE A 12 16.92 10.07 -3.69
C ILE A 12 15.55 10.17 -2.98
N GLY A 13 14.64 9.22 -3.22
CA GLY A 13 13.31 9.22 -2.62
C GLY A 13 13.34 9.18 -1.08
N VAL A 14 14.18 8.31 -0.51
CA VAL A 14 14.38 8.21 0.95
C VAL A 14 14.98 9.50 1.51
N THR A 15 16.00 10.06 0.84
CA THR A 15 16.64 11.30 1.28
C THR A 15 15.66 12.47 1.29
N ILE A 16 14.84 12.62 0.25
CA ILE A 16 13.80 13.65 0.18
C ILE A 16 12.76 13.44 1.30
N ALA A 17 12.32 12.20 1.54
CA ALA A 17 11.35 11.90 2.59
C ALA A 17 11.90 12.29 3.98
N ILE A 18 13.15 11.94 4.28
CA ILE A 18 13.81 12.32 5.53
C ILE A 18 13.95 13.85 5.65
N ALA A 19 14.39 14.53 4.58
CA ALA A 19 14.55 15.98 4.59
C ALA A 19 13.21 16.71 4.88
N ILE A 20 12.12 16.25 4.28
CA ILE A 20 10.78 16.82 4.55
C ILE A 20 10.36 16.54 6.00
N ASP A 21 10.53 15.31 6.49
CA ASP A 21 10.15 14.95 7.86
C ASP A 21 10.97 15.73 8.92
N VAL A 22 12.25 15.93 8.69
CA VAL A 22 13.10 16.77 9.54
C VAL A 22 12.63 18.22 9.51
N THR A 23 12.25 18.75 8.35
CA THR A 23 11.69 20.08 8.22
C THR A 23 10.36 20.22 8.94
N ASP A 24 9.43 19.24 8.76
CA ASP A 24 8.12 19.23 9.44
C ASP A 24 8.27 19.16 10.98
N ILE A 25 9.29 18.44 11.49
CA ILE A 25 9.60 18.37 12.92
C ILE A 25 10.23 19.68 13.40
N SER A 26 11.20 20.24 12.68
CA SER A 26 11.92 21.47 13.08
C SER A 26 11.01 22.70 13.08
N THR A 27 10.04 22.77 12.18
CA THR A 27 9.03 23.83 12.11
C THR A 27 7.84 23.60 13.04
N ASP A 28 7.81 22.46 13.74
CA ASP A 28 6.72 22.00 14.61
C ASP A 28 5.35 22.12 13.92
N LYS A 29 5.27 21.63 12.70
CA LYS A 29 4.10 21.72 11.83
C LYS A 29 2.84 21.13 12.46
N TYR A 30 2.98 20.02 13.15
CA TYR A 30 1.85 19.28 13.76
C TYR A 30 1.55 19.72 15.19
N ARG A 31 2.29 20.70 15.74
CA ARG A 31 2.13 21.17 17.11
C ARG A 31 2.17 20.03 18.14
N ASN A 32 3.12 19.14 17.98
CA ASN A 32 3.30 17.98 18.83
C ASN A 32 3.47 18.39 20.30
N ASN A 33 2.73 17.74 21.20
CA ASN A 33 2.70 17.99 22.63
C ASN A 33 2.28 19.42 23.04
N GLN A 34 1.69 20.20 22.14
CA GLN A 34 1.16 21.52 22.47
C GLN A 34 -0.33 21.43 22.79
N PRO A 35 -0.79 22.06 23.91
CA PRO A 35 -2.19 22.08 24.27
C PRO A 35 -2.98 23.00 23.34
N PHE A 36 -4.10 22.49 22.81
CA PHE A 36 -5.07 23.26 22.04
C PHE A 36 -6.37 23.41 22.84
N GLU A 37 -6.81 24.65 23.04
CA GLU A 37 -7.99 24.97 23.82
C GLU A 37 -9.27 24.63 23.09
N VAL A 38 -10.17 23.90 23.75
CA VAL A 38 -11.48 23.49 23.27
C VAL A 38 -12.52 23.59 24.37
N MET A 39 -13.76 23.75 23.98
CA MET A 39 -14.91 23.55 24.86
C MET A 39 -15.45 22.14 24.60
N VAL A 40 -15.62 21.36 25.63
CA VAL A 40 -16.22 20.03 25.61
C VAL A 40 -17.63 20.05 26.15
N GLU A 41 -18.57 19.44 25.44
CA GLU A 41 -19.95 19.27 25.87
C GLU A 41 -20.29 17.78 25.83
N PHE A 42 -20.70 17.26 27.01
CA PHE A 42 -21.18 15.88 27.12
C PHE A 42 -22.70 15.87 26.91
N LYS A 43 -23.22 14.89 26.17
CA LYS A 43 -24.65 14.71 25.94
C LYS A 43 -25.41 14.38 27.22
N ASN A 44 -24.74 13.67 28.13
CA ASN A 44 -25.24 13.33 29.47
C ASN A 44 -24.16 13.62 30.51
N PRO A 45 -24.50 13.85 31.80
CA PRO A 45 -23.48 14.00 32.82
C PRO A 45 -22.47 12.86 32.80
N PRO A 46 -21.18 13.17 32.74
CA PRO A 46 -20.15 12.15 32.55
C PRO A 46 -20.01 11.25 33.77
N GLN A 47 -19.92 9.96 33.54
CA GLN A 47 -19.65 8.95 34.57
C GLN A 47 -18.12 8.85 34.78
N LEU A 48 -17.62 9.53 35.81
CA LEU A 48 -16.17 9.62 36.07
C LEU A 48 -15.51 8.29 36.44
N SER A 49 -16.29 7.31 36.90
CA SER A 49 -15.82 5.97 37.28
C SER A 49 -15.87 4.96 36.14
N SER A 50 -16.51 5.29 35.02
CA SER A 50 -16.62 4.38 33.88
C SER A 50 -15.31 4.25 33.14
N LYS A 51 -14.93 3.00 32.82
CA LYS A 51 -13.77 2.68 31.94
C LYS A 51 -14.12 2.67 30.46
N ASP A 52 -15.38 2.92 30.11
CA ASP A 52 -15.86 2.94 28.73
C ASP A 52 -15.70 4.31 28.10
N TYR A 53 -15.70 4.35 26.76
CA TYR A 53 -15.70 5.60 26.02
C TYR A 53 -17.07 6.27 26.13
N GLN A 54 -17.08 7.55 26.50
CA GLN A 54 -18.27 8.38 26.56
C GLN A 54 -18.27 9.37 25.41
N GLU A 55 -19.40 9.52 24.73
CA GLU A 55 -19.56 10.43 23.62
C GLU A 55 -19.67 11.88 24.09
N CYS A 56 -18.98 12.75 23.43
CA CYS A 56 -19.03 14.18 23.63
C CYS A 56 -18.86 14.95 22.31
N GLU A 57 -19.10 16.23 22.38
CA GLU A 57 -18.84 17.16 21.30
C GLU A 57 -17.77 18.16 21.75
N ILE A 58 -16.86 18.50 20.84
CA ILE A 58 -15.85 19.53 21.07
C ILE A 58 -16.13 20.72 20.16
N PHE A 59 -15.99 21.90 20.71
CA PHE A 59 -16.21 23.17 20.03
C PHE A 59 -14.95 24.00 20.10
N PHE A 60 -14.58 24.60 18.98
CA PHE A 60 -13.46 25.53 18.91
C PHE A 60 -13.63 26.50 17.74
N SER A 61 -13.09 27.70 17.91
CA SER A 61 -13.10 28.72 16.85
C SER A 61 -12.14 28.28 15.72
N LYS A 62 -12.58 28.42 14.49
CA LYS A 62 -11.76 28.16 13.31
C LYS A 62 -10.57 29.12 13.20
N GLU A 63 -10.73 30.35 13.70
CA GLU A 63 -9.66 31.32 13.79
C GLU A 63 -8.55 30.83 14.75
N LYS A 64 -8.90 30.40 15.98
CA LYS A 64 -7.96 29.80 16.93
C LYS A 64 -7.26 28.58 16.34
N PHE A 65 -8.00 27.73 15.63
CA PHE A 65 -7.46 26.55 14.95
C PHE A 65 -6.42 26.93 13.91
N ASN A 66 -6.78 27.88 13.03
CA ASN A 66 -5.91 28.33 11.96
C ASN A 66 -4.63 28.99 12.50
N THR A 67 -4.75 29.83 13.53
CA THR A 67 -3.62 30.47 14.23
C THR A 67 -2.71 29.42 14.86
N PHE A 68 -3.30 28.45 15.57
CA PHE A 68 -2.56 27.38 16.25
C PHE A 68 -1.74 26.56 15.27
N TYR A 69 -2.31 26.14 14.15
CA TYR A 69 -1.62 25.33 13.12
C TYR A 69 -0.92 26.17 12.05
N LYS A 70 -0.91 27.50 12.15
CA LYS A 70 -0.34 28.43 11.16
C LYS A 70 -0.91 28.25 9.75
N ILE A 71 -2.22 28.05 9.65
CA ILE A 71 -2.95 27.88 8.40
C ILE A 71 -3.50 29.24 7.96
N ASN A 72 -3.19 29.67 6.74
CA ASN A 72 -3.70 30.91 6.18
C ASN A 72 -5.18 30.73 5.77
N SER A 73 -6.11 31.17 6.62
CA SER A 73 -7.54 31.18 6.34
C SER A 73 -8.22 32.22 7.24
N THR A 74 -9.14 32.98 6.68
CA THR A 74 -9.82 34.13 7.33
C THR A 74 -11.22 33.81 7.88
N ASN A 75 -11.61 32.55 7.97
CA ASN A 75 -12.95 32.16 8.38
C ASN A 75 -13.05 32.07 9.92
N THR A 76 -14.10 32.68 10.51
CA THR A 76 -14.31 32.82 11.94
C THR A 76 -15.34 31.85 12.54
N ASP A 77 -15.88 30.93 11.73
CA ASP A 77 -16.91 30.00 12.18
C ASP A 77 -16.45 29.11 13.34
N THR A 78 -17.38 28.75 14.21
CA THR A 78 -17.15 27.73 15.24
C THR A 78 -17.28 26.33 14.63
N ILE A 79 -16.29 25.50 14.86
CA ILE A 79 -16.28 24.11 14.43
C ILE A 79 -16.82 23.25 15.57
N LYS A 80 -17.78 22.40 15.23
CA LYS A 80 -18.35 21.38 16.08
C LYS A 80 -17.87 20.01 15.60
N GLN A 81 -17.23 19.25 16.49
CA GLN A 81 -16.62 17.97 16.15
C GLN A 81 -16.99 16.92 17.20
N SER A 82 -17.46 15.75 16.75
CA SER A 82 -17.74 14.63 17.62
C SER A 82 -16.47 13.99 18.14
N ALA A 83 -16.47 13.60 19.40
CA ALA A 83 -15.36 12.92 20.05
C ALA A 83 -15.84 11.88 21.04
N LYS A 84 -14.96 10.97 21.42
CA LYS A 84 -15.15 9.97 22.47
C LYS A 84 -14.06 10.13 23.50
N ILE A 85 -14.42 10.18 24.76
CA ILE A 85 -13.51 10.36 25.88
C ILE A 85 -13.55 9.12 26.77
N LYS A 86 -12.38 8.65 27.15
CA LYS A 86 -12.20 7.62 28.17
C LYS A 86 -11.47 8.20 29.35
N PHE A 87 -12.13 8.18 30.51
CA PHE A 87 -11.54 8.65 31.76
C PHE A 87 -10.42 7.70 32.20
N THR A 88 -9.34 8.28 32.71
CA THR A 88 -8.23 7.56 33.33
C THR A 88 -8.12 7.98 34.80
N GLU A 89 -7.37 7.25 35.61
CA GLU A 89 -7.10 7.60 37.02
C GLU A 89 -6.46 8.98 37.12
N ASP A 90 -5.54 9.30 36.20
CA ASP A 90 -5.02 10.65 36.03
C ASP A 90 -5.93 11.45 35.08
N LYS A 91 -6.88 12.19 35.66
CA LYS A 91 -7.83 13.02 34.91
C LYS A 91 -7.15 14.02 33.95
N LYS A 92 -5.89 14.41 34.19
CA LYS A 92 -5.11 15.27 33.30
C LYS A 92 -4.70 14.59 31.99
N LYS A 93 -4.70 13.26 31.96
CA LYS A 93 -4.29 12.46 30.80
C LYS A 93 -5.39 11.51 30.35
N SER A 94 -6.64 11.94 30.47
CA SER A 94 -7.75 11.17 29.91
C SER A 94 -7.62 11.06 28.40
N ILE A 95 -8.03 9.92 27.84
CA ILE A 95 -7.86 9.63 26.40
C ILE A 95 -9.02 10.26 25.63
N ILE A 96 -8.72 10.97 24.56
CA ILE A 96 -9.71 11.48 23.61
C ILE A 96 -9.49 10.87 22.23
N GLN A 97 -10.58 10.52 21.56
CA GLN A 97 -10.64 10.11 20.17
C GLN A 97 -11.59 11.03 19.42
N ILE A 98 -11.06 11.89 18.58
CA ILE A 98 -11.82 12.82 17.75
C ILE A 98 -12.28 12.05 16.51
N VAL A 99 -13.59 11.90 16.32
CA VAL A 99 -14.16 11.13 15.20
C VAL A 99 -14.01 11.93 13.90
N ILE A 100 -13.39 11.36 12.91
CA ILE A 100 -13.21 12.00 11.60
C ILE A 100 -14.49 11.86 10.76
N ASN A 101 -15.07 12.99 10.38
CA ASN A 101 -16.29 13.06 9.58
C ASN A 101 -16.20 14.16 8.49
N GLY A 102 -17.32 14.43 7.80
CA GLY A 102 -17.39 15.46 6.75
C GLY A 102 -16.95 16.85 7.21
N ASN A 103 -17.32 17.23 8.44
CA ASN A 103 -17.10 18.57 9.00
C ASN A 103 -15.71 18.74 9.64
N THR A 104 -14.94 17.66 9.81
CA THR A 104 -13.58 17.73 10.38
C THR A 104 -12.67 18.58 9.51
N PRO A 105 -11.87 19.49 10.09
CA PRO A 105 -10.88 20.27 9.36
C PRO A 105 -9.94 19.37 8.53
N GLN A 106 -9.62 19.80 7.31
CA GLN A 106 -8.79 19.03 6.38
C GLN A 106 -7.44 18.63 7.02
N PHE A 107 -6.86 19.55 7.80
CA PHE A 107 -5.59 19.30 8.47
C PHE A 107 -5.69 18.14 9.48
N TRP A 108 -6.78 18.06 10.27
CA TRP A 108 -7.00 16.93 11.17
C TRP A 108 -7.29 15.62 10.45
N LYS A 109 -7.94 15.66 9.26
CA LYS A 109 -8.10 14.49 8.39
C LYS A 109 -6.74 13.96 7.89
N GLU A 110 -5.80 14.87 7.61
CA GLU A 110 -4.43 14.48 7.23
C GLU A 110 -3.66 13.94 8.43
N MET A 111 -3.81 14.56 9.59
CA MET A 111 -3.18 14.11 10.83
C MET A 111 -3.63 12.69 11.21
N SER A 112 -4.93 12.39 11.18
CA SER A 112 -5.47 11.07 11.53
C SER A 112 -4.91 9.95 10.64
N LYS A 113 -4.79 10.19 9.31
CA LYS A 113 -4.16 9.25 8.39
C LYS A 113 -2.69 8.96 8.72
N ASN A 114 -2.02 9.88 9.38
CA ASN A 114 -0.60 9.79 9.70
C ASN A 114 -0.33 9.31 11.14
N GLN A 115 -1.33 9.22 12.01
CA GLN A 115 -1.23 8.59 13.34
C GLN A 115 -1.21 7.05 13.31
N GLY A 116 -1.60 6.43 12.20
CA GLY A 116 -1.16 5.09 11.82
C GLY A 116 -2.06 3.93 12.11
N LYS A 117 -3.14 3.91 12.86
CA LYS A 117 -3.88 2.64 13.05
C LYS A 117 -5.28 2.61 12.44
N LEU A 118 -6.01 3.68 12.53
CA LEU A 118 -7.37 3.80 12.00
C LEU A 118 -7.55 5.26 11.57
N ALA A 119 -7.82 5.48 10.29
CA ALA A 119 -8.01 6.83 9.76
C ALA A 119 -9.36 7.46 10.14
N ASP A 120 -10.17 6.75 10.94
CA ASP A 120 -11.51 7.13 11.36
C ASP A 120 -11.53 8.03 12.61
N HIS A 121 -10.42 8.12 13.34
CA HIS A 121 -10.28 9.00 14.49
C HIS A 121 -8.87 9.60 14.62
N LEU A 122 -8.78 10.72 15.31
CA LEU A 122 -7.55 11.38 15.73
C LEU A 122 -7.40 11.20 17.23
N ALA A 123 -6.35 10.51 17.66
CA ALA A 123 -6.09 10.20 19.05
C ALA A 123 -5.32 11.31 19.76
N GLY A 124 -5.58 11.45 21.06
CA GLY A 124 -4.88 12.41 21.90
C GLY A 124 -5.24 12.24 23.37
N THR A 125 -4.78 13.18 24.17
CA THR A 125 -5.12 13.29 25.59
C THR A 125 -5.85 14.59 25.86
N ILE A 126 -6.69 14.60 26.90
CA ILE A 126 -7.49 15.74 27.32
C ILE A 126 -7.35 15.95 28.82
N ASP A 127 -7.24 17.21 29.25
CA ASP A 127 -7.20 17.57 30.68
C ASP A 127 -8.61 17.75 31.23
N LEU A 128 -9.05 16.78 32.02
CA LEU A 128 -10.35 16.78 32.69
C LEU A 128 -10.22 17.00 34.21
N SER A 129 -9.10 17.56 34.70
CA SER A 129 -8.87 17.77 36.14
C SER A 129 -9.92 18.67 36.81
N ARG A 130 -10.53 19.57 36.04
CA ARG A 130 -11.54 20.53 36.51
C ARG A 130 -12.98 20.04 36.40
N ILE A 131 -13.19 18.79 35.89
CA ILE A 131 -14.54 18.25 35.75
C ILE A 131 -15.12 17.87 37.12
N GLN A 132 -16.37 18.26 37.37
CA GLN A 132 -17.12 17.91 38.55
C GLN A 132 -18.40 17.15 38.16
N GLU A 133 -18.94 16.38 39.09
CA GLU A 133 -20.21 15.67 38.86
C GLU A 133 -21.32 16.65 38.52
N GLY A 134 -22.10 16.34 37.51
CA GLY A 134 -23.24 17.17 37.06
C GLY A 134 -22.84 18.25 36.01
N ILE A 135 -21.56 18.51 35.77
CA ILE A 135 -21.12 19.47 34.74
C ILE A 135 -21.10 18.77 33.39
N THR A 136 -21.84 19.28 32.44
CA THR A 136 -21.87 18.78 31.06
C THR A 136 -20.97 19.55 30.11
N THR A 137 -20.54 20.77 30.45
CA THR A 137 -19.75 21.64 29.61
C THR A 137 -18.48 22.09 30.31
N LEU A 138 -17.32 21.95 29.67
CA LEU A 138 -16.03 22.30 30.25
C LEU A 138 -15.11 22.94 29.22
N ASN A 139 -14.51 24.08 29.57
CA ASN A 139 -13.36 24.62 28.81
C ASN A 139 -12.09 23.95 29.27
N THR A 140 -11.38 23.33 28.32
CA THR A 140 -10.19 22.54 28.59
C THR A 140 -9.22 22.55 27.41
N SER A 141 -8.15 21.80 27.52
CA SER A 141 -7.16 21.63 26.45
C SER A 141 -7.01 20.18 26.05
N ILE A 142 -6.80 19.97 24.76
CA ILE A 142 -6.45 18.68 24.18
C ILE A 142 -5.02 18.71 23.68
N ILE A 143 -4.33 17.59 23.77
CA ILE A 143 -2.99 17.39 23.20
C ILE A 143 -3.11 16.21 22.25
N ILE A 144 -2.90 16.45 20.96
CA ILE A 144 -2.93 15.40 19.96
C ILE A 144 -1.68 14.54 20.08
N ASP A 145 -1.82 13.23 19.91
CA ASP A 145 -0.69 12.30 19.95
C ASP A 145 0.34 12.66 18.88
N PRO A 146 1.65 12.58 19.20
CA PRO A 146 2.69 13.09 18.33
C PRO A 146 2.72 12.44 16.95
N ILE A 147 2.77 13.24 15.90
CA ILE A 147 2.93 12.84 14.53
C ILE A 147 4.35 13.13 14.08
N LYS A 148 5.08 12.10 13.70
CA LYS A 148 6.49 12.18 13.28
C LYS A 148 6.74 11.26 12.09
N PHE A 149 7.73 11.61 11.27
CA PHE A 149 8.19 10.79 10.16
C PHE A 149 7.10 10.38 9.16
N VAL A 150 6.20 11.31 8.81
CA VAL A 150 5.05 11.08 7.94
C VAL A 150 5.45 10.58 6.56
N LYS A 151 6.46 11.21 5.96
CA LYS A 151 6.93 10.84 4.62
C LYS A 151 7.69 9.53 4.64
N MET A 152 8.55 9.34 5.63
CA MET A 152 9.28 8.09 5.80
C MET A 152 8.34 6.92 6.09
N ASN A 153 7.29 7.14 6.87
CA ASN A 153 6.25 6.14 7.14
C ASN A 153 5.51 5.71 5.86
N LYS A 154 5.20 6.67 4.97
CA LYS A 154 4.61 6.37 3.65
C LYS A 154 5.56 5.56 2.78
N VAL A 155 6.83 5.96 2.68
CA VAL A 155 7.84 5.22 1.91
C VAL A 155 7.98 3.78 2.42
N THR A 156 7.97 3.59 3.74
CA THR A 156 8.13 2.26 4.35
C THR A 156 6.85 1.42 4.22
N ASN A 157 5.73 1.92 4.70
CA ASN A 157 4.50 1.10 4.81
C ASN A 157 3.73 1.01 3.50
N GLU A 158 3.50 2.14 2.82
CA GLU A 158 2.74 2.18 1.56
C GLU A 158 3.62 1.85 0.35
N GLY A 159 4.92 2.12 0.45
CA GLY A 159 5.92 1.76 -0.56
C GLY A 159 6.46 0.35 -0.33
N ALA A 160 7.51 0.21 0.49
CA ALA A 160 8.28 -1.02 0.59
C ALA A 160 7.46 -2.21 1.10
N ILE A 161 6.78 -2.11 2.24
CA ILE A 161 6.06 -3.22 2.87
C ILE A 161 4.86 -3.67 2.03
N LYS A 162 4.05 -2.70 1.57
CA LYS A 162 2.86 -3.00 0.75
C LYS A 162 3.23 -3.71 -0.54
N TYR A 163 4.23 -3.19 -1.26
CA TYR A 163 4.64 -3.80 -2.53
C TYR A 163 5.41 -5.10 -2.34
N ALA A 164 6.17 -5.27 -1.24
CA ALA A 164 6.74 -6.56 -0.88
C ALA A 164 5.66 -7.63 -0.65
N LYS A 165 4.56 -7.28 0.06
CA LYS A 165 3.42 -8.16 0.24
C LYS A 165 2.77 -8.53 -1.10
N ILE A 166 2.50 -7.55 -1.96
CA ILE A 166 1.95 -7.78 -3.30
C ILE A 166 2.85 -8.70 -4.12
N ALA A 167 4.18 -8.49 -4.07
CA ALA A 167 5.13 -9.34 -4.78
C ALA A 167 5.08 -10.81 -4.31
N VAL A 168 4.95 -11.04 -3.00
CA VAL A 168 4.79 -12.39 -2.44
C VAL A 168 3.46 -13.02 -2.88
N GLU A 169 2.36 -12.28 -2.82
CA GLU A 169 1.05 -12.75 -3.26
C GLU A 169 1.06 -13.14 -4.75
N LEU A 170 1.67 -12.31 -5.59
CA LEU A 170 1.85 -12.61 -7.02
C LEU A 170 2.73 -13.84 -7.23
N ALA A 171 3.83 -13.97 -6.50
CA ALA A 171 4.73 -15.13 -6.62
C ALA A 171 3.99 -16.43 -6.25
N ILE A 172 3.24 -16.45 -5.15
CA ILE A 172 2.44 -17.63 -4.75
C ILE A 172 1.37 -17.94 -5.80
N GLY A 173 0.68 -16.91 -6.31
CA GLY A 173 -0.32 -17.07 -7.37
C GLY A 173 0.28 -17.68 -8.65
N LEU A 174 1.48 -17.22 -9.05
CA LEU A 174 2.19 -17.77 -10.20
C LEU A 174 2.56 -19.23 -10.02
N ILE A 175 2.98 -19.67 -8.83
CA ILE A 175 3.29 -21.09 -8.54
C ILE A 175 2.09 -21.98 -8.86
N GLY A 176 0.90 -21.61 -8.41
CA GLY A 176 -0.32 -22.37 -8.67
C GLY A 176 -0.65 -22.44 -10.17
N ILE A 177 -0.57 -21.31 -10.87
CA ILE A 177 -0.81 -21.24 -12.32
C ILE A 177 0.26 -22.04 -13.07
N MET A 178 1.52 -21.95 -12.71
CA MET A 178 2.61 -22.73 -13.32
C MET A 178 2.38 -24.22 -13.13
N ALA A 179 2.05 -24.68 -11.93
CA ALA A 179 1.79 -26.09 -11.65
C ALA A 179 0.64 -26.62 -12.51
N LEU A 180 -0.46 -25.86 -12.61
CA LEU A 180 -1.62 -26.23 -13.45
C LEU A 180 -1.21 -26.37 -14.92
N TRP A 181 -0.58 -25.34 -15.49
CA TRP A 181 -0.23 -25.33 -16.91
C TRP A 181 0.86 -26.33 -17.29
N LEU A 182 1.87 -26.52 -16.43
CA LEU A 182 2.87 -27.55 -16.66
C LEU A 182 2.27 -28.96 -16.56
N GLY A 183 1.33 -29.18 -15.63
CA GLY A 183 0.57 -30.43 -15.56
C GLY A 183 -0.25 -30.71 -16.82
N LEU A 184 -1.03 -29.70 -17.27
CA LEU A 184 -1.79 -29.80 -18.52
C LEU A 184 -0.91 -30.03 -19.75
N MET A 185 0.24 -29.34 -19.79
CA MET A 185 1.23 -29.50 -20.86
C MET A 185 1.77 -30.95 -20.89
N LYS A 186 2.07 -31.51 -19.72
CA LYS A 186 2.57 -32.88 -19.62
C LYS A 186 1.54 -33.90 -20.09
N ILE A 187 0.28 -33.73 -19.71
CA ILE A 187 -0.83 -34.56 -20.20
C ILE A 187 -0.96 -34.46 -21.73
N ALA A 188 -0.93 -33.24 -22.27
CA ALA A 188 -1.01 -33.02 -23.73
C ALA A 188 0.17 -33.62 -24.50
N GLU A 189 1.37 -33.60 -23.91
CA GLU A 189 2.55 -34.23 -24.45
C GLU A 189 2.40 -35.76 -24.49
N GLU A 190 2.01 -36.38 -23.40
CA GLU A 190 1.78 -37.83 -23.28
C GLU A 190 0.61 -38.33 -24.15
N ALA A 191 -0.42 -37.52 -24.32
CA ALA A 191 -1.53 -37.78 -25.24
C ALA A 191 -1.16 -37.63 -26.72
N GLY A 192 0.05 -37.17 -27.04
CA GLY A 192 0.49 -36.94 -28.42
C GLY A 192 -0.07 -35.70 -29.08
N LEU A 193 -0.84 -34.89 -28.36
CA LEU A 193 -1.44 -33.65 -28.89
C LEU A 193 -0.38 -32.65 -29.34
N VAL A 194 0.71 -32.52 -28.59
CA VAL A 194 1.84 -31.63 -28.93
C VAL A 194 2.47 -32.04 -30.25
N ALA A 195 2.69 -33.33 -30.46
CA ALA A 195 3.23 -33.87 -31.72
C ALA A 195 2.27 -33.66 -32.90
N MET A 196 0.98 -33.79 -32.67
CA MET A 196 -0.05 -33.55 -33.69
C MET A 196 -0.07 -32.06 -34.11
N PHE A 197 -0.06 -31.13 -33.17
CA PHE A 197 0.02 -29.69 -33.44
C PHE A 197 1.34 -29.30 -34.11
N ALA A 198 2.46 -29.83 -33.64
CA ALA A 198 3.77 -29.59 -34.25
C ALA A 198 3.78 -30.02 -35.72
N LYS A 199 3.17 -31.17 -36.03
CA LYS A 199 3.10 -31.67 -37.41
C LYS A 199 2.20 -30.79 -38.29
N ALA A 200 1.07 -30.34 -37.79
CA ALA A 200 0.13 -29.45 -38.49
C ALA A 200 0.77 -28.05 -38.76
N LEU A 201 1.54 -27.54 -37.82
CA LEU A 201 2.18 -26.22 -37.91
C LEU A 201 3.59 -26.26 -38.53
N LYS A 202 4.11 -27.44 -38.87
CA LYS A 202 5.44 -27.64 -39.46
C LYS A 202 5.76 -26.66 -40.58
N PRO A 203 4.90 -26.41 -41.59
CA PRO A 203 5.23 -25.54 -42.71
C PRO A 203 5.44 -24.07 -42.29
N VAL A 204 4.79 -23.64 -41.22
CA VAL A 204 4.93 -22.27 -40.67
C VAL A 204 6.13 -22.17 -39.75
N THR A 205 6.30 -23.14 -38.87
CA THR A 205 7.35 -23.12 -37.83
C THR A 205 8.74 -23.33 -38.40
N THR A 206 8.91 -24.19 -39.41
CA THR A 206 10.19 -24.37 -40.10
C THR A 206 10.66 -23.10 -40.83
N LYS A 207 9.72 -22.28 -41.29
CA LYS A 207 10.05 -21.00 -41.92
C LYS A 207 10.38 -19.91 -40.89
N LEU A 208 9.70 -19.91 -39.75
CA LEU A 208 9.92 -18.93 -38.67
C LEU A 208 11.12 -19.27 -37.78
N PHE A 209 11.35 -20.55 -37.54
CA PHE A 209 12.38 -21.04 -36.61
C PHE A 209 13.17 -22.21 -37.25
N PRO A 210 13.97 -21.94 -38.27
CA PRO A 210 14.69 -22.98 -39.00
C PRO A 210 15.68 -23.75 -38.14
N ASP A 211 16.17 -23.14 -37.05
CA ASP A 211 17.12 -23.76 -36.12
C ASP A 211 16.49 -24.71 -35.07
N VAL A 212 15.14 -24.79 -35.02
CA VAL A 212 14.41 -25.64 -34.06
C VAL A 212 13.77 -26.82 -34.80
N PRO A 213 14.15 -28.08 -34.48
CA PRO A 213 13.53 -29.23 -35.09
C PRO A 213 12.00 -29.26 -34.81
N PRO A 214 11.15 -29.50 -35.82
CA PRO A 214 9.69 -29.43 -35.66
C PRO A 214 9.11 -30.42 -34.64
N GLU A 215 9.80 -31.52 -34.41
CA GLU A 215 9.39 -32.60 -33.51
C GLU A 215 9.99 -32.46 -32.11
N HIS A 216 10.78 -31.39 -31.85
CA HIS A 216 11.40 -31.17 -30.57
C HIS A 216 10.39 -30.59 -29.58
N PRO A 217 10.41 -30.98 -28.26
CA PRO A 217 9.51 -30.44 -27.22
C PRO A 217 9.47 -28.92 -27.14
N ALA A 218 10.58 -28.23 -27.44
CA ALA A 218 10.65 -26.78 -27.53
C ALA A 218 9.59 -26.18 -28.46
N MET A 219 9.36 -26.83 -29.63
CA MET A 219 8.39 -26.35 -30.61
C MET A 219 6.96 -26.37 -30.04
N GLY A 220 6.59 -27.43 -29.32
CA GLY A 220 5.31 -27.52 -28.66
C GLY A 220 5.11 -26.43 -27.60
N ALA A 221 6.11 -26.21 -26.76
CA ALA A 221 6.08 -25.17 -25.72
C ALA A 221 5.98 -23.75 -26.33
N MET A 222 6.72 -23.46 -27.40
CA MET A 222 6.66 -22.19 -28.14
C MET A 222 5.26 -21.96 -28.75
N ILE A 223 4.68 -22.97 -29.38
CA ILE A 223 3.33 -22.88 -29.98
C ILE A 223 2.29 -22.60 -28.88
N MET A 224 2.37 -23.30 -27.75
CA MET A 224 1.43 -23.07 -26.63
C MET A 224 1.63 -21.69 -26.00
N ASN A 225 2.86 -21.19 -25.87
CA ASN A 225 3.13 -19.83 -25.40
C ASN A 225 2.55 -18.78 -26.35
N ILE A 226 2.75 -18.93 -27.65
CA ILE A 226 2.14 -18.05 -28.66
C ILE A 226 0.61 -18.09 -28.57
N SER A 227 0.02 -19.28 -28.47
CA SER A 227 -1.42 -19.45 -28.38
C SER A 227 -2.00 -18.82 -27.10
N ALA A 228 -1.34 -18.99 -25.95
CA ALA A 228 -1.73 -18.37 -24.69
C ALA A 228 -1.71 -16.83 -24.79
N ASN A 229 -0.68 -16.26 -25.40
CA ASN A 229 -0.58 -14.81 -25.63
C ASN A 229 -1.68 -14.31 -26.58
N MET A 230 -1.96 -15.03 -27.66
CA MET A 230 -3.04 -14.67 -28.61
C MET A 230 -4.44 -14.71 -27.97
N LEU A 231 -4.64 -15.61 -27.02
CA LEU A 231 -5.88 -15.72 -26.23
C LEU A 231 -5.95 -14.72 -25.07
N GLY A 232 -4.94 -13.90 -24.86
CA GLY A 232 -4.88 -12.94 -23.76
C GLY A 232 -4.62 -13.57 -22.38
N LEU A 233 -4.15 -14.81 -22.34
CA LEU A 233 -3.84 -15.55 -21.11
C LEU A 233 -2.40 -15.29 -20.65
N GLY A 234 -2.03 -14.03 -20.40
CA GLY A 234 -0.66 -13.63 -20.04
C GLY A 234 -0.05 -14.42 -18.88
N ASN A 235 -0.84 -14.71 -17.84
CA ASN A 235 -0.38 -15.51 -16.70
C ASN A 235 -0.05 -16.96 -17.07
N ALA A 236 -0.70 -17.51 -18.09
CA ALA A 236 -0.41 -18.86 -18.61
C ALA A 236 0.78 -18.85 -19.60
N ALA A 237 1.00 -17.75 -20.30
CA ALA A 237 2.09 -17.61 -21.25
C ALA A 237 3.46 -17.65 -20.55
N THR A 238 3.59 -17.04 -19.36
CA THR A 238 4.86 -17.01 -18.61
C THR A 238 5.45 -18.41 -18.33
N PRO A 239 4.73 -19.37 -17.72
CA PRO A 239 5.26 -20.71 -17.49
C PRO A 239 5.55 -21.47 -18.78
N LEU A 240 4.73 -21.27 -19.82
CA LEU A 240 4.95 -21.90 -21.14
C LEU A 240 6.18 -21.33 -21.84
N GLY A 241 6.41 -20.02 -21.72
CA GLY A 241 7.63 -19.35 -22.21
C GLY A 241 8.89 -19.83 -21.49
N LEU A 242 8.85 -19.97 -20.15
CA LEU A 242 9.96 -20.53 -19.38
C LEU A 242 10.27 -21.97 -19.81
N LYS A 243 9.25 -22.81 -20.03
CA LYS A 243 9.44 -24.16 -20.53
C LYS A 243 10.03 -24.17 -21.94
N ALA A 244 9.55 -23.30 -22.82
CA ALA A 244 10.13 -23.14 -24.17
C ALA A 244 11.60 -22.74 -24.10
N MET A 245 11.97 -21.80 -23.23
CA MET A 245 13.36 -21.36 -23.02
C MET A 245 14.25 -22.49 -22.49
N GLU A 246 13.75 -23.29 -21.53
CA GLU A 246 14.47 -24.46 -21.02
C GLU A 246 14.80 -25.47 -22.13
N GLU A 247 13.81 -25.81 -22.95
CA GLU A 247 13.99 -26.75 -24.05
C GLU A 247 14.85 -26.18 -25.18
N LEU A 248 14.72 -24.90 -25.49
CA LEU A 248 15.56 -24.22 -26.45
C LEU A 248 17.04 -24.15 -26.01
N ASN A 249 17.25 -24.01 -24.70
CA ASN A 249 18.63 -24.00 -24.16
C ASN A 249 19.35 -25.33 -24.36
N LYS A 250 18.61 -26.46 -24.38
CA LYS A 250 19.18 -27.79 -24.70
C LYS A 250 19.64 -27.89 -26.14
N LEU A 251 19.05 -27.12 -27.07
CA LEU A 251 19.44 -27.02 -28.48
C LEU A 251 20.57 -26.04 -28.74
N SER A 252 20.88 -25.19 -27.77
CA SER A 252 21.87 -24.12 -27.95
C SER A 252 23.30 -24.71 -28.03
N LYS A 253 23.98 -24.44 -29.13
CA LYS A 253 25.38 -24.85 -29.34
C LYS A 253 26.39 -23.99 -28.57
N LYS A 254 25.99 -22.83 -28.08
CA LYS A 254 26.82 -21.87 -27.33
C LYS A 254 26.21 -21.57 -25.99
N LEU A 255 26.83 -22.00 -24.91
CA LEU A 255 26.46 -21.64 -23.55
C LEU A 255 26.52 -20.13 -23.34
N GLY A 256 25.51 -19.55 -22.71
CA GLY A 256 25.47 -18.13 -22.37
C GLY A 256 25.06 -17.17 -23.50
N THR A 257 24.70 -17.66 -24.67
CA THR A 257 24.19 -16.84 -25.78
C THR A 257 22.78 -17.26 -26.18
N ALA A 258 21.86 -16.31 -26.21
CA ALA A 258 20.47 -16.54 -26.64
C ALA A 258 20.45 -16.76 -28.20
N THR A 259 19.79 -17.83 -28.64
CA THR A 259 19.46 -18.08 -30.04
C THR A 259 18.37 -17.12 -30.54
N ASN A 260 18.13 -17.05 -31.85
CA ASN A 260 17.08 -16.23 -32.44
C ASN A 260 15.70 -16.66 -31.94
N ALA A 261 15.46 -17.96 -31.76
CA ALA A 261 14.23 -18.50 -31.19
C ALA A 261 14.04 -18.07 -29.73
N MET A 262 15.08 -18.13 -28.89
CA MET A 262 15.05 -17.67 -27.50
C MET A 262 14.74 -16.18 -27.40
N ARG A 263 15.35 -15.33 -28.22
CA ARG A 263 15.07 -13.87 -28.26
C ARG A 263 13.63 -13.57 -28.69
N SER A 264 13.07 -14.40 -29.57
CA SER A 264 11.69 -14.28 -30.01
C SER A 264 10.70 -14.59 -28.86
N GLU A 265 11.01 -15.59 -28.03
CA GLU A 265 10.22 -15.95 -26.88
C GLU A 265 10.35 -14.91 -25.73
N GLU A 266 11.54 -14.38 -25.46
CA GLU A 266 11.77 -13.35 -24.45
C GLU A 266 10.90 -12.10 -24.67
N ARG A 267 10.67 -11.72 -25.93
CA ARG A 267 9.84 -10.55 -26.28
C ARG A 267 8.35 -10.78 -26.11
N ARG A 268 7.90 -12.00 -25.85
CA ARG A 268 6.49 -12.39 -25.70
C ARG A 268 6.09 -12.72 -24.27
N VAL A 269 7.05 -12.84 -23.37
CA VAL A 269 6.89 -12.94 -21.93
C VAL A 269 6.97 -11.55 -21.29
#